data_423f3fa739dd8b3f167d7094852b4c9a
#
_entry.id   423f3fa739dd8b3f167d7094852b4c9a
#
_cell.length_a   1.000
_cell.length_b   1.000
_cell.length_c   1.000
_cell.angle_alpha   90.00
_cell.angle_beta   90.00
_cell.angle_gamma   90.00
#
_symmetry.space_group_name_H-M   'P 1'
#
loop_
_entity.id
_entity.type
_entity.pdbx_description
1 polymer ?
#
loop_
_entity_poly.entity_id
_entity_poly.type
_entity_poly.pdbx_seq_one_letter_code
_entity_poly.pdbx_strand_id
1 'polypeptide(L)'
;MDVLVLSGPRGLDEAAGRPVHWYGGPRTADRVAARLGLGLLEPPDAWLARLPREFTGRKVELTTLAAARAARGPVFVKPSSDKSFPAAVYEHGARLPRSGEGIGPHTPVLVSEVVMFAVEYRLFVLEGRIAAGSRYAAHGRLDVAALERDPHERAVRGFAGRLLAAVGDSLPSAVTLDVGLVRDPDTGRERWAAVEANMAWFSHSYAAEADAVLDVVLRAAGPRALVAPADRGFLRPAAGAPPVRAARC
;
A
#
# COMPACT_ATOMS: atom_id res chain seq x y z
N MET A 1 18.17 19.62 3.09
CA MET A 1 18.30 18.17 2.81
C MET A 1 18.78 17.99 1.39
N ASP A 2 19.85 17.22 1.18
CA ASP A 2 20.37 16.99 -0.18
C ASP A 2 19.65 15.80 -0.80
N VAL A 3 19.30 15.91 -2.07
CA VAL A 3 18.67 14.83 -2.85
C VAL A 3 19.71 14.19 -3.76
N LEU A 4 19.90 12.88 -3.61
CA LEU A 4 20.77 12.09 -4.47
C LEU A 4 19.93 11.16 -5.34
N VAL A 5 20.03 11.30 -6.65
CA VAL A 5 19.38 10.40 -7.61
C VAL A 5 20.31 9.22 -7.90
N LEU A 6 19.90 8.02 -7.53
CA LEU A 6 20.66 6.80 -7.79
C LEU A 6 20.53 6.38 -9.25
N SER A 7 21.47 6.79 -10.08
CA SER A 7 21.58 6.37 -11.49
C SER A 7 22.64 5.28 -11.72
N GLY A 8 23.28 4.76 -10.67
CA GLY A 8 24.31 3.72 -10.76
C GLY A 8 25.10 3.50 -9.47
N PRO A 9 26.17 2.69 -9.50
CA PRO A 9 26.98 2.34 -8.32
C PRO A 9 27.61 3.53 -7.60
N ARG A 10 28.02 4.58 -8.33
CA ARG A 10 28.67 5.79 -7.77
C ARG A 10 27.81 6.49 -6.73
N GLY A 11 26.49 6.65 -6.99
CA GLY A 11 25.60 7.28 -6.03
C GLY A 11 25.43 6.50 -4.72
N LEU A 12 25.61 5.16 -4.78
CA LEU A 12 25.62 4.33 -3.57
C LEU A 12 26.86 4.56 -2.73
N ASP A 13 28.03 4.79 -3.34
CA ASP A 13 29.27 5.07 -2.62
C ASP A 13 29.21 6.43 -1.91
N GLU A 14 28.60 7.43 -2.55
CA GLU A 14 28.39 8.75 -1.93
C GLU A 14 27.43 8.72 -0.75
N ALA A 15 26.44 7.83 -0.79
CA ALA A 15 25.43 7.67 0.27
C ALA A 15 25.92 6.76 1.41
N ALA A 16 26.89 5.89 1.17
CA ALA A 16 27.37 4.92 2.15
C ALA A 16 27.98 5.59 3.38
N GLY A 17 27.60 5.10 4.58
CA GLY A 17 28.09 5.65 5.86
C GLY A 17 27.40 6.95 6.31
N ARG A 18 26.46 7.48 5.55
CA ARG A 18 25.65 8.65 5.91
C ARG A 18 24.24 8.22 6.33
N PRO A 19 23.57 8.94 7.25
CA PRO A 19 22.16 8.73 7.49
C PRO A 19 21.38 9.16 6.25
N VAL A 20 20.66 8.21 5.63
CA VAL A 20 19.91 8.44 4.40
C VAL A 20 18.47 8.01 4.56
N HIS A 21 17.61 8.58 3.72
CA HIS A 21 16.22 8.20 3.55
C HIS A 21 16.00 7.74 2.12
N TRP A 22 14.97 6.92 1.91
CA TRP A 22 14.70 6.33 0.60
C TRP A 22 13.31 6.74 0.07
N TYR A 23 13.29 7.12 -1.21
CA TYR A 23 12.05 7.23 -1.98
C TYR A 23 12.25 6.61 -3.34
N GLY A 24 11.52 5.53 -3.66
CA GLY A 24 11.69 4.82 -4.92
C GLY A 24 11.20 3.39 -4.90
N GLY A 25 11.36 2.70 -6.02
CA GLY A 25 10.82 1.37 -6.25
C GLY A 25 11.38 0.28 -5.32
N PRO A 26 10.55 -0.70 -4.92
CA PRO A 26 10.92 -1.74 -3.97
C PRO A 26 12.07 -2.64 -4.45
N ARG A 27 12.12 -2.97 -5.73
CA ARG A 27 13.21 -3.79 -6.28
C ARG A 27 14.59 -3.15 -6.11
N THR A 28 14.67 -1.83 -6.26
CA THR A 28 15.93 -1.10 -6.02
C THR A 28 16.19 -0.99 -4.52
N ALA A 29 15.16 -0.69 -3.73
CA ALA A 29 15.26 -0.67 -2.28
C ALA A 29 15.83 -1.98 -1.72
N ASP A 30 15.35 -3.14 -2.17
CA ASP A 30 15.81 -4.46 -1.75
C ASP A 30 17.31 -4.69 -2.01
N ARG A 31 17.84 -4.11 -3.09
CA ARG A 31 19.27 -4.23 -3.44
C ARG A 31 20.18 -3.33 -2.61
N VAL A 32 19.67 -2.19 -2.16
CA VAL A 32 20.50 -1.16 -1.54
C VAL A 32 20.28 -1.01 -0.03
N ALA A 33 19.14 -1.46 0.50
CA ALA A 33 18.75 -1.21 1.89
C ALA A 33 19.78 -1.71 2.90
N ALA A 34 20.31 -2.91 2.73
CA ALA A 34 21.33 -3.45 3.64
C ALA A 34 22.61 -2.62 3.63
N ARG A 35 23.10 -2.23 2.45
CA ARG A 35 24.32 -1.42 2.28
C ARG A 35 24.16 -0.01 2.84
N LEU A 36 22.98 0.57 2.71
CA LEU A 36 22.66 1.93 3.19
C LEU A 36 22.14 1.95 4.63
N GLY A 37 22.03 0.79 5.29
CA GLY A 37 21.51 0.70 6.64
C GLY A 37 20.05 1.19 6.77
N LEU A 38 19.21 0.99 5.74
CA LEU A 38 17.84 1.46 5.71
C LEU A 38 16.87 0.51 6.45
N GLY A 39 15.96 1.10 7.20
CA GLY A 39 14.73 0.48 7.66
C GLY A 39 13.57 0.98 6.81
N LEU A 40 12.88 0.07 6.15
CA LEU A 40 11.76 0.36 5.26
C LEU A 40 10.49 -0.20 5.87
N LEU A 41 9.52 0.67 6.16
CA LEU A 41 8.24 0.27 6.73
C LEU A 41 7.26 -0.10 5.63
N GLU A 42 6.53 -1.20 5.82
CA GLU A 42 5.46 -1.62 4.91
C GLU A 42 4.27 -2.20 5.66
N PRO A 43 3.04 -1.98 5.17
CA PRO A 43 1.87 -2.62 5.76
C PRO A 43 1.92 -4.13 5.52
N PRO A 44 1.33 -4.95 6.42
CA PRO A 44 1.26 -6.40 6.22
C PRO A 44 0.44 -6.77 4.99
N ASP A 45 0.90 -7.75 4.21
CA ASP A 45 0.20 -8.30 3.02
C ASP A 45 -1.26 -8.63 3.27
N ALA A 46 -1.55 -9.16 4.46
CA ALA A 46 -2.88 -9.59 4.85
C ALA A 46 -3.76 -8.45 5.39
N TRP A 47 -3.23 -7.23 5.51
CA TRP A 47 -3.94 -6.16 6.23
C TRP A 47 -5.35 -5.95 5.71
N LEU A 48 -5.52 -5.72 4.40
CA LEU A 48 -6.83 -5.47 3.81
C LEU A 48 -7.81 -6.65 3.99
N ALA A 49 -7.31 -7.89 3.93
CA ALA A 49 -8.13 -9.09 4.11
C ALA A 49 -8.54 -9.34 5.57
N ARG A 50 -7.85 -8.70 6.53
CA ARG A 50 -8.15 -8.80 7.97
C ARG A 50 -9.09 -7.70 8.46
N LEU A 51 -9.36 -6.69 7.64
CA LEU A 51 -10.27 -5.63 8.02
C LEU A 51 -11.71 -6.13 8.21
N PRO A 52 -12.44 -5.61 9.20
CA PRO A 52 -13.88 -5.78 9.29
C PRO A 52 -14.57 -5.37 7.98
N ARG A 53 -15.63 -6.11 7.61
CA ARG A 53 -16.35 -5.86 6.34
C ARG A 53 -16.93 -4.45 6.24
N GLU A 54 -17.23 -3.81 7.34
CA GLU A 54 -17.68 -2.42 7.40
C GLU A 54 -16.64 -1.45 6.80
N PHE A 55 -15.34 -1.77 6.89
CA PHE A 55 -14.27 -0.97 6.32
C PHE A 55 -13.86 -1.38 4.90
N THR A 56 -14.05 -2.64 4.52
CA THR A 56 -13.72 -3.08 3.15
C THR A 56 -14.88 -2.88 2.18
N GLY A 57 -16.11 -2.90 2.67
CA GLY A 57 -17.32 -2.83 1.85
C GLY A 57 -17.49 -4.03 0.90
N ARG A 58 -16.55 -4.97 0.89
CA ARG A 58 -16.51 -6.16 0.05
C ARG A 58 -15.78 -7.30 0.73
N LYS A 59 -15.97 -8.52 0.28
CA LYS A 59 -15.15 -9.65 0.70
C LYS A 59 -13.76 -9.51 0.10
N VAL A 60 -12.72 -9.63 0.92
CA VAL A 60 -11.32 -9.64 0.52
C VAL A 60 -10.64 -10.82 1.19
N GLU A 61 -9.87 -11.59 0.43
CA GLU A 61 -9.14 -12.75 0.93
C GLU A 61 -7.68 -12.69 0.49
N LEU A 62 -6.76 -13.00 1.40
CA LEU A 62 -5.38 -13.29 1.06
C LEU A 62 -5.27 -14.79 0.77
N THR A 63 -4.77 -15.13 -0.41
CA THR A 63 -4.62 -16.51 -0.85
C THR A 63 -3.39 -16.67 -1.75
N THR A 64 -3.22 -17.84 -2.36
CA THR A 64 -2.17 -18.07 -3.35
C THR A 64 -2.70 -17.89 -4.78
N LEU A 65 -1.80 -17.56 -5.71
CA LEU A 65 -2.16 -17.49 -7.12
C LEU A 65 -2.75 -18.80 -7.64
N ALA A 66 -2.25 -19.95 -7.15
CA ALA A 66 -2.79 -21.26 -7.50
C ALA A 66 -4.25 -21.43 -7.03
N ALA A 67 -4.57 -21.01 -5.82
CA ALA A 67 -5.94 -21.08 -5.30
C ALA A 67 -6.86 -20.06 -6.02
N ALA A 68 -6.38 -18.85 -6.30
CA ALA A 68 -7.14 -17.84 -7.03
C ALA A 68 -7.54 -18.29 -8.45
N ARG A 69 -6.74 -19.18 -9.08
CA ARG A 69 -7.07 -19.78 -10.39
C ARG A 69 -8.32 -20.66 -10.39
N ALA A 70 -8.82 -21.07 -9.22
CA ALA A 70 -10.06 -21.81 -9.11
C ALA A 70 -11.34 -20.94 -9.21
N ALA A 71 -11.20 -19.61 -9.23
CA ALA A 71 -12.35 -18.70 -9.34
C ALA A 71 -13.10 -18.94 -10.67
N ARG A 72 -14.42 -19.13 -10.57
CA ARG A 72 -15.28 -19.48 -11.73
C ARG A 72 -15.96 -18.28 -12.38
N GLY A 73 -16.01 -17.13 -11.70
CA GLY A 73 -16.65 -15.89 -12.18
C GLY A 73 -15.72 -14.70 -12.08
N PRO A 74 -16.21 -13.50 -12.40
CA PRO A 74 -15.45 -12.27 -12.32
C PRO A 74 -14.92 -12.03 -10.91
N VAL A 75 -13.63 -11.72 -10.82
CA VAL A 75 -12.93 -11.50 -9.55
C VAL A 75 -11.84 -10.46 -9.74
N PHE A 76 -11.69 -9.56 -8.76
CA PHE A 76 -10.54 -8.67 -8.73
C PHE A 76 -9.37 -9.37 -8.05
N VAL A 77 -8.21 -9.40 -8.70
CA VAL A 77 -6.99 -10.01 -8.14
C VAL A 77 -5.82 -9.06 -8.29
N LYS A 78 -5.03 -8.95 -7.23
CA LYS A 78 -3.77 -8.19 -7.23
C LYS A 78 -2.69 -8.92 -6.44
N PRO A 79 -1.39 -8.75 -6.76
CA PRO A 79 -0.31 -9.15 -5.87
C PRO A 79 -0.46 -8.48 -4.50
N SER A 80 -0.07 -9.17 -3.42
CA SER A 80 -0.23 -8.63 -2.06
C SER A 80 0.75 -7.50 -1.75
N SER A 81 2.00 -7.62 -2.16
CA SER A 81 3.06 -6.68 -1.78
C SER A 81 3.86 -6.11 -2.94
N ASP A 82 4.10 -6.90 -3.98
CA ASP A 82 4.86 -6.45 -5.15
C ASP A 82 3.95 -6.27 -6.37
N LYS A 83 4.43 -5.54 -7.37
CA LYS A 83 3.71 -5.36 -8.63
C LYS A 83 4.15 -6.39 -9.66
N SER A 84 4.20 -7.67 -9.28
CA SER A 84 4.63 -8.77 -10.14
C SER A 84 3.73 -8.96 -11.36
N PHE A 85 2.44 -8.61 -11.22
CA PHE A 85 1.49 -8.52 -12.33
C PHE A 85 0.45 -7.41 -12.08
N PRO A 86 -0.28 -6.94 -13.12
CA PRO A 86 -1.28 -5.89 -12.99
C PRO A 86 -2.45 -6.30 -12.07
N ALA A 87 -2.84 -5.41 -11.17
CA ALA A 87 -4.10 -5.50 -10.45
C ALA A 87 -5.25 -5.28 -11.45
N ALA A 88 -6.17 -6.25 -11.57
CA ALA A 88 -7.25 -6.18 -12.53
C ALA A 88 -8.45 -7.05 -12.15
N VAL A 89 -9.57 -6.81 -12.82
CA VAL A 89 -10.71 -7.73 -12.83
C VAL A 89 -10.43 -8.80 -13.89
N TYR A 90 -10.47 -10.06 -13.47
CA TYR A 90 -10.34 -11.23 -14.33
C TYR A 90 -11.71 -11.89 -14.46
N GLU A 91 -12.13 -12.23 -15.68
CA GLU A 91 -13.42 -12.88 -15.96
C GLU A 91 -13.58 -14.20 -15.18
N HIS A 92 -12.46 -14.91 -15.00
CA HIS A 92 -12.35 -16.13 -14.20
C HIS A 92 -10.88 -16.43 -13.90
N GLY A 93 -10.61 -17.27 -12.90
CA GLY A 93 -9.25 -17.55 -12.43
C GLY A 93 -8.28 -18.11 -13.47
N ALA A 94 -8.76 -18.80 -14.50
CA ALA A 94 -7.90 -19.31 -15.57
C ALA A 94 -7.28 -18.20 -16.47
N ARG A 95 -7.80 -16.95 -16.36
CA ARG A 95 -7.21 -15.77 -17.03
C ARG A 95 -6.07 -15.14 -16.24
N LEU A 96 -5.85 -15.57 -15.01
CA LEU A 96 -4.72 -15.08 -14.19
C LEU A 96 -3.38 -15.43 -14.83
N PRO A 97 -2.34 -14.58 -14.61
CA PRO A 97 -1.02 -14.81 -15.19
C PRO A 97 -0.51 -16.22 -14.92
N ARG A 98 0.14 -16.80 -15.93
CA ARG A 98 0.86 -18.07 -15.77
C ARG A 98 2.13 -17.84 -14.95
N SER A 99 2.72 -18.91 -14.42
CA SER A 99 4.01 -18.84 -13.74
C SER A 99 5.08 -18.28 -14.69
N GLY A 100 5.95 -17.44 -14.16
CA GLY A 100 7.02 -16.77 -14.90
C GLY A 100 8.05 -16.20 -13.92
N GLU A 101 8.94 -15.32 -14.38
CA GLU A 101 9.94 -14.70 -13.53
C GLU A 101 9.29 -13.91 -12.37
N GLY A 102 9.56 -14.34 -11.14
CA GLY A 102 8.98 -13.76 -9.92
C GLY A 102 7.51 -14.13 -9.66
N ILE A 103 6.87 -14.97 -10.50
CA ILE A 103 5.46 -15.38 -10.33
C ILE A 103 5.39 -16.91 -10.25
N GLY A 104 4.99 -17.42 -9.10
CA GLY A 104 4.83 -18.86 -8.86
C GLY A 104 3.45 -19.24 -8.33
N PRO A 105 3.13 -20.52 -8.22
CA PRO A 105 1.83 -21.00 -7.71
C PRO A 105 1.56 -20.52 -6.27
N HIS A 106 2.58 -20.30 -5.49
CA HIS A 106 2.51 -19.85 -4.10
C HIS A 106 2.61 -18.33 -3.93
N THR A 107 2.70 -17.56 -5.04
CA THR A 107 2.68 -16.09 -4.98
C THR A 107 1.45 -15.62 -4.22
N PRO A 108 1.61 -14.82 -3.13
CA PRO A 108 0.48 -14.30 -2.37
C PRO A 108 -0.29 -13.29 -3.20
N VAL A 109 -1.61 -13.42 -3.19
CA VAL A 109 -2.52 -12.51 -3.91
C VAL A 109 -3.70 -12.14 -3.03
N LEU A 110 -4.16 -10.91 -3.17
CA LEU A 110 -5.44 -10.47 -2.65
C LEU A 110 -6.51 -10.70 -3.72
N VAL A 111 -7.55 -11.40 -3.34
CA VAL A 111 -8.73 -11.69 -4.17
C VAL A 111 -9.92 -10.99 -3.55
N SER A 112 -10.70 -10.27 -4.33
CA SER A 112 -11.90 -9.61 -3.82
C SER A 112 -13.09 -9.66 -4.78
N GLU A 113 -14.28 -9.46 -4.21
CA GLU A 113 -15.47 -9.10 -4.98
C GLU A 113 -15.16 -7.86 -5.84
N VAL A 114 -15.73 -7.83 -7.04
CA VAL A 114 -15.61 -6.68 -7.94
C VAL A 114 -16.52 -5.57 -7.45
N VAL A 115 -15.94 -4.41 -7.19
CA VAL A 115 -16.66 -3.19 -6.81
C VAL A 115 -16.21 -2.04 -7.70
N MET A 116 -17.08 -1.05 -7.86
CA MET A 116 -16.75 0.16 -8.59
C MET A 116 -16.58 1.32 -7.61
N PHE A 117 -15.39 1.93 -7.61
CA PHE A 117 -15.14 3.14 -6.86
C PHE A 117 -15.54 4.36 -7.72
N ALA A 118 -16.48 5.16 -7.21
CA ALA A 118 -16.86 6.41 -7.85
C ALA A 118 -15.73 7.45 -7.75
N VAL A 119 -15.04 7.45 -6.62
CA VAL A 119 -13.90 8.35 -6.36
C VAL A 119 -12.94 7.68 -5.39
N GLU A 120 -11.62 7.94 -5.57
CA GLU A 120 -10.56 7.34 -4.76
C GLU A 120 -9.56 8.39 -4.29
N TYR A 121 -9.12 8.25 -3.03
CA TYR A 121 -8.22 9.17 -2.33
C TYR A 121 -7.04 8.41 -1.77
N ARG A 122 -5.85 9.00 -1.87
CA ARG A 122 -4.65 8.58 -1.16
C ARG A 122 -4.38 9.49 0.02
N LEU A 123 -4.23 8.89 1.18
CA LEU A 123 -3.95 9.57 2.44
C LEU A 123 -2.56 9.18 2.94
N PHE A 124 -1.74 10.15 3.25
CA PHE A 124 -0.47 9.96 3.93
C PHE A 124 -0.72 10.03 5.43
N VAL A 125 -0.43 8.93 6.11
CA VAL A 125 -0.72 8.75 7.54
C VAL A 125 0.59 8.74 8.31
N LEU A 126 0.67 9.57 9.36
CA LEU A 126 1.78 9.62 10.30
C LEU A 126 1.23 9.48 11.72
N GLU A 127 1.74 8.49 12.44
CA GLU A 127 1.37 8.21 13.85
C GLU A 127 -0.16 8.15 14.06
N GLY A 128 -0.85 7.42 13.16
CA GLY A 128 -2.30 7.24 13.20
C GLY A 128 -3.12 8.47 12.80
N ARG A 129 -2.50 9.52 12.26
CA ARG A 129 -3.17 10.76 11.83
C ARG A 129 -2.96 11.00 10.34
N ILE A 130 -3.97 11.55 9.67
CA ILE A 130 -3.87 11.96 8.26
C ILE A 130 -3.06 13.26 8.22
N ALA A 131 -1.81 13.16 7.72
CA ALA A 131 -0.90 14.28 7.54
C ALA A 131 -1.23 15.06 6.25
N ALA A 132 -1.46 14.34 5.14
CA ALA A 132 -1.81 14.94 3.85
C ALA A 132 -2.71 13.99 3.05
N GLY A 133 -3.37 14.49 2.02
CA GLY A 133 -4.20 13.66 1.16
C GLY A 133 -4.46 14.27 -0.22
N SER A 134 -4.81 13.40 -1.16
CA SER A 134 -5.20 13.78 -2.51
C SER A 134 -6.26 12.84 -3.06
N ARG A 135 -7.26 13.37 -3.74
CA ARG A 135 -7.99 12.57 -4.73
C ARG A 135 -7.01 12.17 -5.83
N TYR A 136 -7.09 10.95 -6.33
CA TYR A 136 -6.26 10.52 -7.46
C TYR A 136 -7.07 9.91 -8.59
N ALA A 137 -8.29 9.44 -8.34
CA ALA A 137 -9.12 8.88 -9.40
C ALA A 137 -10.60 9.18 -9.19
N ALA A 138 -11.31 9.31 -10.31
CA ALA A 138 -12.77 9.34 -10.39
C ALA A 138 -13.22 8.38 -11.49
N HIS A 139 -14.14 7.46 -11.16
CA HIS A 139 -14.64 6.44 -12.10
C HIS A 139 -13.52 5.66 -12.83
N GLY A 140 -12.47 5.29 -12.10
CA GLY A 140 -11.32 4.55 -12.61
C GLY A 140 -10.39 5.35 -13.53
N ARG A 141 -10.56 6.67 -13.63
CA ARG A 141 -9.69 7.56 -14.42
C ARG A 141 -8.91 8.47 -13.49
N LEU A 142 -7.68 8.80 -13.87
CA LEU A 142 -6.87 9.78 -13.13
C LEU A 142 -7.61 11.12 -13.04
N ASP A 143 -7.86 11.57 -11.81
CA ASP A 143 -8.52 12.84 -11.51
C ASP A 143 -7.94 13.38 -10.19
N VAL A 144 -6.95 14.25 -10.32
CA VAL A 144 -6.10 14.70 -9.22
C VAL A 144 -6.60 16.03 -8.65
N ALA A 145 -6.84 16.05 -7.33
CA ALA A 145 -7.16 17.26 -6.58
C ALA A 145 -6.66 17.15 -5.13
N ALA A 146 -6.24 18.26 -4.55
CA ALA A 146 -5.87 18.33 -3.13
C ALA A 146 -7.09 18.01 -2.26
N LEU A 147 -6.90 17.23 -1.19
CA LEU A 147 -7.99 16.81 -0.29
C LEU A 147 -8.68 18.00 0.38
N GLU A 148 -7.93 19.03 0.76
CA GLU A 148 -8.40 20.23 1.49
C GLU A 148 -9.41 21.08 0.71
N ARG A 149 -9.51 20.85 -0.59
CA ARG A 149 -10.45 21.55 -1.50
C ARG A 149 -11.49 20.63 -2.10
N ASP A 150 -11.49 19.37 -1.66
CA ASP A 150 -12.38 18.35 -2.21
C ASP A 150 -13.74 18.35 -1.48
N PRO A 151 -14.86 18.25 -2.19
CA PRO A 151 -16.18 18.20 -1.57
C PRO A 151 -16.37 17.03 -0.61
N HIS A 152 -15.58 15.96 -0.75
CA HIS A 152 -15.64 14.78 0.12
C HIS A 152 -14.65 14.83 1.29
N GLU A 153 -13.83 15.90 1.45
CA GLU A 153 -12.79 15.98 2.49
C GLU A 153 -13.28 15.50 3.87
N ARG A 154 -14.41 16.08 4.33
CA ARG A 154 -14.97 15.73 5.65
C ARG A 154 -15.34 14.27 5.76
N ALA A 155 -15.93 13.69 4.70
CA ALA A 155 -16.36 12.30 4.69
C ALA A 155 -15.14 11.34 4.64
N VAL A 156 -14.14 11.66 3.82
CA VAL A 156 -12.87 10.94 3.72
C VAL A 156 -12.15 10.90 5.07
N ARG A 157 -11.93 12.09 5.68
CA ARG A 157 -11.29 12.20 7.00
C ARG A 157 -12.10 11.49 8.10
N GLY A 158 -13.43 11.58 8.05
CA GLY A 158 -14.29 10.89 9.00
C GLY A 158 -14.23 9.37 8.88
N PHE A 159 -14.25 8.83 7.66
CA PHE A 159 -14.12 7.40 7.43
C PHE A 159 -12.71 6.89 7.82
N ALA A 160 -11.66 7.52 7.32
CA ALA A 160 -10.29 7.10 7.63
C ALA A 160 -9.97 7.25 9.11
N GLY A 161 -10.49 8.29 9.80
CA GLY A 161 -10.33 8.44 11.24
C GLY A 161 -10.95 7.27 12.02
N ARG A 162 -12.16 6.82 11.67
CA ARG A 162 -12.76 5.63 12.30
C ARG A 162 -11.97 4.35 11.99
N LEU A 163 -11.52 4.19 10.76
CA LEU A 163 -10.70 3.04 10.36
C LEU A 163 -9.40 3.00 11.18
N LEU A 164 -8.67 4.10 11.24
CA LEU A 164 -7.42 4.19 11.99
C LEU A 164 -7.62 4.00 13.50
N ALA A 165 -8.71 4.52 14.06
CA ALA A 165 -9.05 4.29 15.46
C ALA A 165 -9.35 2.82 15.77
N ALA A 166 -9.94 2.09 14.82
CA ALA A 166 -10.32 0.68 15.02
C ALA A 166 -9.14 -0.29 14.79
N VAL A 167 -8.25 0.01 13.84
CA VAL A 167 -7.22 -0.96 13.38
C VAL A 167 -5.84 -0.34 13.16
N GLY A 168 -5.61 0.91 13.59
CA GLY A 168 -4.34 1.63 13.36
C GLY A 168 -3.12 0.90 13.90
N ASP A 169 -3.25 0.16 15.00
CA ASP A 169 -2.16 -0.65 15.57
C ASP A 169 -1.70 -1.80 14.65
N SER A 170 -2.48 -2.12 13.62
CA SER A 170 -2.12 -3.11 12.59
C SER A 170 -1.36 -2.51 11.41
N LEU A 171 -1.02 -1.23 11.46
CA LEU A 171 -0.26 -0.49 10.45
C LEU A 171 1.02 0.11 11.04
N PRO A 172 2.06 0.31 10.24
CA PRO A 172 3.24 1.06 10.67
C PRO A 172 2.88 2.52 10.94
N SER A 173 3.71 3.20 11.75
CA SER A 173 3.51 4.62 12.10
C SER A 173 3.52 5.57 10.91
N ALA A 174 4.06 5.15 9.77
CA ALA A 174 4.09 5.91 8.52
C ALA A 174 3.70 5.03 7.34
N VAL A 175 2.58 5.34 6.70
CA VAL A 175 1.95 4.51 5.67
C VAL A 175 1.08 5.37 4.75
N THR A 176 0.82 4.92 3.52
CA THR A 176 -0.29 5.45 2.73
C THR A 176 -1.50 4.56 2.83
N LEU A 177 -2.66 5.18 2.97
CA LEU A 177 -3.97 4.53 3.02
C LEU A 177 -4.81 5.05 1.87
N ASP A 178 -5.22 4.15 0.98
CA ASP A 178 -6.14 4.48 -0.09
C ASP A 178 -7.56 4.12 0.33
N VAL A 179 -8.47 5.09 0.18
CA VAL A 179 -9.89 4.96 0.50
C VAL A 179 -10.73 5.42 -0.68
N GLY A 180 -11.93 4.86 -0.84
CA GLY A 180 -12.79 5.24 -1.95
C GLY A 180 -14.27 5.13 -1.62
N LEU A 181 -15.08 5.81 -2.41
CA LEU A 181 -16.52 5.77 -2.36
C LEU A 181 -17.03 4.67 -3.29
N VAL A 182 -17.51 3.57 -2.73
CA VAL A 182 -18.13 2.49 -3.48
C VAL A 182 -19.59 2.85 -3.73
N ARG A 183 -20.00 2.76 -5.00
CA ARG A 183 -21.40 2.88 -5.38
C ARG A 183 -21.91 1.51 -5.80
N ASP A 184 -22.98 1.06 -5.15
CA ASP A 184 -23.68 -0.15 -5.50
C ASP A 184 -24.42 0.06 -6.83
N PRO A 185 -24.17 -0.76 -7.87
CA PRO A 185 -24.74 -0.52 -9.19
C PRO A 185 -26.25 -0.73 -9.25
N ASP A 186 -26.81 -1.60 -8.39
CA ASP A 186 -28.23 -1.96 -8.43
C ASP A 186 -29.08 -1.01 -7.60
N THR A 187 -28.58 -0.60 -6.44
CA THR A 187 -29.32 0.21 -5.48
C THR A 187 -28.93 1.69 -5.47
N GLY A 188 -27.81 2.04 -6.09
CA GLY A 188 -27.22 3.38 -6.07
C GLY A 188 -26.68 3.78 -4.68
N ARG A 189 -26.72 2.91 -3.67
CA ARG A 189 -26.21 3.20 -2.32
C ARG A 189 -24.72 3.42 -2.33
N GLU A 190 -24.28 4.44 -1.65
CA GLU A 190 -22.88 4.81 -1.51
C GLU A 190 -22.36 4.45 -0.12
N ARG A 191 -21.11 3.97 -0.07
CA ARG A 191 -20.37 3.71 1.17
C ARG A 191 -18.88 3.91 0.97
N TRP A 192 -18.23 4.43 1.98
CA TRP A 192 -16.76 4.51 2.02
C TRP A 192 -16.15 3.14 2.31
N ALA A 193 -15.02 2.86 1.67
CA ALA A 193 -14.31 1.61 1.85
C ALA A 193 -12.80 1.83 1.71
N ALA A 194 -12.01 1.00 2.42
CA ALA A 194 -10.58 0.90 2.20
C ALA A 194 -10.32 0.24 0.84
N VAL A 195 -9.46 0.86 0.06
CA VAL A 195 -8.94 0.33 -1.20
C VAL A 195 -7.73 -0.53 -0.93
N GLU A 196 -6.70 0.06 -0.29
CA GLU A 196 -5.45 -0.61 0.09
C GLU A 196 -4.64 0.23 1.08
N ALA A 197 -3.61 -0.39 1.68
CA ALA A 197 -2.53 0.31 2.34
C ALA A 197 -1.23 0.03 1.59
N ASN A 198 -0.36 1.03 1.47
CA ASN A 198 0.88 0.96 0.70
C ASN A 198 2.06 1.59 1.46
N MET A 199 3.26 1.25 1.04
CA MET A 199 4.50 1.86 1.50
C MET A 199 4.54 3.34 1.13
N ALA A 200 4.68 4.25 2.10
CA ALA A 200 4.73 5.69 1.81
C ALA A 200 5.95 6.07 0.95
N TRP A 201 7.07 5.38 1.13
CA TRP A 201 8.31 5.60 0.39
C TRP A 201 8.28 5.13 -1.09
N PHE A 202 7.16 4.54 -1.53
CA PHE A 202 6.91 4.15 -2.93
C PHE A 202 5.56 4.65 -3.45
N SER A 203 4.91 5.53 -2.74
CA SER A 203 3.57 6.04 -3.08
C SER A 203 3.65 7.40 -3.75
N HIS A 204 2.96 7.57 -4.87
CA HIS A 204 2.87 8.87 -5.55
C HIS A 204 2.05 9.86 -4.70
N SER A 205 2.56 11.08 -4.54
CA SER A 205 1.94 12.13 -3.71
C SER A 205 0.71 12.77 -4.35
N TYR A 206 0.61 12.73 -5.69
CA TYR A 206 -0.41 13.44 -6.46
C TYR A 206 -0.44 14.95 -6.11
N ALA A 207 -1.57 15.47 -5.61
CA ALA A 207 -1.73 16.85 -5.19
C ALA A 207 -1.71 17.02 -3.65
N ALA A 208 -1.26 15.99 -2.91
CA ALA A 208 -1.08 16.12 -1.47
C ALA A 208 0.04 17.13 -1.15
N GLU A 209 -0.08 17.80 0.00
CA GLU A 209 0.87 18.81 0.46
C GLU A 209 2.27 18.17 0.62
N ALA A 210 3.29 18.77 -0.02
CA ALA A 210 4.59 18.15 -0.23
C ALA A 210 5.41 17.96 1.06
N ASP A 211 5.40 18.95 1.96
CA ASP A 211 6.18 18.91 3.20
C ASP A 211 5.61 17.86 4.15
N ALA A 212 4.29 17.77 4.27
CA ALA A 212 3.64 16.75 5.07
C ALA A 212 3.84 15.33 4.48
N VAL A 213 3.83 15.19 3.16
CA VAL A 213 4.20 13.92 2.49
C VAL A 213 5.64 13.54 2.81
N LEU A 214 6.56 14.52 2.76
CA LEU A 214 7.97 14.31 3.05
C LEU A 214 8.17 13.78 4.48
N ASP A 215 7.49 14.35 5.48
CA ASP A 215 7.57 13.90 6.86
C ASP A 215 7.17 12.42 7.00
N VAL A 216 6.10 12.01 6.30
CA VAL A 216 5.67 10.60 6.28
C VAL A 216 6.72 9.70 5.61
N VAL A 217 7.30 10.13 4.49
CA VAL A 217 8.32 9.36 3.76
C VAL A 217 9.59 9.22 4.60
N LEU A 218 10.05 10.28 5.24
CA LEU A 218 11.23 10.26 6.11
C LEU A 218 11.07 9.30 7.29
N ARG A 219 9.86 9.20 7.85
CA ARG A 219 9.55 8.23 8.90
C ARG A 219 9.47 6.81 8.34
N ALA A 220 8.89 6.63 7.16
CA ALA A 220 8.66 5.32 6.56
C ALA A 220 9.93 4.64 6.02
N ALA A 221 10.96 5.41 5.67
CA ALA A 221 12.17 4.90 5.05
C ALA A 221 13.40 5.73 5.46
N GLY A 222 14.04 5.34 6.54
CA GLY A 222 15.19 6.04 7.11
C GLY A 222 16.22 5.09 7.72
N PRO A 223 17.17 5.60 8.51
CA PRO A 223 18.17 4.78 9.15
C PRO A 223 17.53 3.68 10.02
N ARG A 224 17.88 2.42 9.77
CA ARG A 224 17.32 1.26 10.49
C ARG A 224 17.50 1.34 12.01
N ALA A 225 18.61 1.93 12.44
CA ALA A 225 18.91 2.11 13.86
C ALA A 225 17.92 3.06 14.56
N LEU A 226 17.25 3.94 13.81
CA LEU A 226 16.30 4.92 14.33
C LEU A 226 14.83 4.45 14.23
N VAL A 227 14.58 3.24 13.72
CA VAL A 227 13.22 2.69 13.64
C VAL A 227 12.64 2.50 15.04
N ALA A 228 11.49 3.10 15.29
CA ALA A 228 10.80 3.03 16.57
C ALA A 228 10.47 1.57 16.97
N PRO A 229 10.51 1.22 18.26
CA PRO A 229 10.19 -0.15 18.69
C PRO A 229 8.85 -0.68 18.18
N ALA A 230 7.83 0.17 18.14
CA ALA A 230 6.50 -0.18 17.65
C ALA A 230 6.49 -0.53 16.14
N ASP A 231 7.41 0.06 15.37
CA ASP A 231 7.49 -0.16 13.91
C ASP A 231 8.33 -1.39 13.50
N ARG A 232 9.05 -2.01 14.44
CA ARG A 232 9.96 -3.11 14.10
C ARG A 232 9.28 -4.31 13.45
N GLY A 233 8.01 -4.56 13.82
CA GLY A 233 7.17 -5.61 13.23
C GLY A 233 6.75 -5.34 11.79
N PHE A 234 6.89 -4.11 11.32
CA PHE A 234 6.53 -3.65 9.98
C PHE A 234 7.73 -3.43 9.06
N LEU A 235 8.92 -3.79 9.53
CA LEU A 235 10.11 -3.70 8.68
C LEU A 235 10.04 -4.68 7.53
N ARG A 236 10.24 -4.15 6.32
CA ARG A 236 10.39 -4.96 5.12
C ARG A 236 11.52 -5.98 5.32
N PRO A 237 11.28 -7.27 5.04
CA PRO A 237 12.30 -8.30 5.12
C PRO A 237 13.48 -7.98 4.19
N ALA A 238 14.70 -8.31 4.61
CA ALA A 238 15.85 -8.24 3.71
C ALA A 238 15.65 -9.22 2.54
N ALA A 239 16.10 -8.82 1.35
CA ALA A 239 16.05 -9.68 0.17
C ALA A 239 16.74 -11.03 0.46
N GLY A 240 16.03 -12.13 0.24
CA GLY A 240 16.51 -13.50 0.54
C GLY A 240 16.20 -14.03 1.94
N ALA A 241 15.57 -13.25 2.81
CA ALA A 241 15.07 -13.77 4.08
C ALA A 241 13.89 -14.76 3.83
N PRO A 242 13.85 -15.92 4.52
CA PRO A 242 12.71 -16.80 4.40
C PRO A 242 11.44 -16.10 4.90
N PRO A 243 10.26 -16.39 4.31
CA PRO A 243 9.02 -15.78 4.72
C PRO A 243 8.79 -16.06 6.22
N VAL A 244 8.48 -15.00 6.97
CA VAL A 244 8.11 -15.13 8.38
C VAL A 244 6.85 -16.02 8.44
N ARG A 245 6.97 -17.22 8.98
CA ARG A 245 5.82 -18.11 9.19
C ARG A 245 4.83 -17.38 10.08
N ALA A 246 3.62 -17.14 9.58
CA ALA A 246 2.52 -16.69 10.42
C ALA A 246 2.38 -17.66 11.60
N ALA A 247 2.48 -17.16 12.82
CA ALA A 247 2.18 -17.96 14.00
C ALA A 247 0.75 -18.49 13.85
N ARG A 248 0.62 -19.81 13.91
CA ARG A 248 -0.70 -20.45 13.99
C ARG A 248 -1.29 -20.06 15.36
N CYS A 249 -2.35 -19.28 15.35
CA CYS A 249 -3.26 -19.18 16.48
C CYS A 249 -4.22 -20.36 16.44
#